data_91db4b1d580ed24306ad0102fb8f3414
#
_entry.id   91db4b1d580ed24306ad0102fb8f3414
#
_cell.length_a   1.000
_cell.length_b   1.000
_cell.length_c   1.000
_cell.angle_alpha   90.00
_cell.angle_beta   90.00
_cell.angle_gamma   90.00
#
_symmetry.space_group_name_H-M   'P 1'
#
loop_
_entity.id
_entity.type
_entity.pdbx_description
1 polymer ?
#
loop_
_entity_poly.entity_id
_entity_poly.type
_entity_poly.pdbx_seq_one_letter_code
_entity_poly.pdbx_strand_id
1 'polypeptide(L)'
;DVYKRQSVYDPCMGSGSLLLNAKKYATEPGYIKYYGQELNTSTYNLARMNMFLHGITPENQVLRNGDTLDGDWPTGEETDFNMVLMNPPYSAKWSATAGFLQDERFSDYGVLAPKSKADYAFLLHGLYHLKSNGTMAIVLPHGVLFRGAAEGKIREKLLRAGTVSYTHLRAHETG
;
A
#
# COMPACT_ATOMS: atom_id res chain seq x y z
N ASP A 1 5.79 -11.74 28.39
CA ASP A 1 4.96 -11.33 27.23
C ASP A 1 5.91 -10.89 26.13
N VAL A 2 6.00 -11.71 25.09
CA VAL A 2 6.71 -11.32 23.87
C VAL A 2 5.82 -10.29 23.19
N TYR A 3 6.14 -9.02 23.33
CA TYR A 3 5.53 -7.95 22.54
C TYR A 3 5.72 -8.31 21.07
N LYS A 4 4.64 -8.75 20.40
CA LYS A 4 4.70 -9.02 18.96
C LYS A 4 5.03 -7.73 18.26
N ARG A 5 6.16 -7.67 17.56
CA ARG A 5 6.52 -6.57 16.68
C ARG A 5 5.35 -6.29 15.75
N GLN A 6 4.92 -5.05 15.70
CA GLN A 6 3.95 -4.61 14.70
C GLN A 6 4.68 -4.26 13.41
N SER A 7 4.07 -4.58 12.28
CA SER A 7 4.61 -4.29 10.97
C SER A 7 3.74 -3.27 10.24
N VAL A 8 4.40 -2.27 9.65
CA VAL A 8 3.76 -1.23 8.83
C VAL A 8 4.37 -1.28 7.43
N TYR A 9 3.53 -1.31 6.42
CA TYR A 9 3.95 -1.40 5.02
C TYR A 9 3.38 -0.24 4.19
N ASP A 10 4.25 0.36 3.37
CA ASP A 10 3.88 1.34 2.34
C ASP A 10 4.46 0.89 0.99
N PRO A 11 3.61 0.35 0.08
CA PRO A 11 4.06 -0.14 -1.22
C PRO A 11 4.46 0.95 -2.23
N CYS A 12 4.23 2.22 -1.90
CA CYS A 12 4.60 3.38 -2.71
C CYS A 12 5.05 4.53 -1.81
N MET A 13 6.06 4.25 -0.99
CA MET A 13 6.44 5.06 0.18
C MET A 13 6.91 6.48 -0.13
N GLY A 14 7.26 6.80 -1.38
CA GLY A 14 7.80 8.10 -1.71
C GLY A 14 9.03 8.42 -0.85
N SER A 15 9.00 9.53 -0.15
CA SER A 15 10.04 9.93 0.81
C SER A 15 9.96 9.24 2.17
N GLY A 16 9.01 8.30 2.37
CA GLY A 16 8.81 7.60 3.63
C GLY A 16 7.94 8.34 4.66
N SER A 17 7.28 9.41 4.26
CA SER A 17 6.54 10.29 5.19
C SER A 17 5.40 9.57 5.93
N LEU A 18 4.66 8.68 5.27
CA LEU A 18 3.58 7.93 5.93
C LEU A 18 4.14 6.96 6.97
N LEU A 19 5.23 6.26 6.64
CA LEU A 19 5.91 5.37 7.58
C LEU A 19 6.41 6.12 8.81
N LEU A 20 7.02 7.29 8.61
CA LEU A 20 7.51 8.14 9.71
C LEU A 20 6.36 8.71 10.55
N ASN A 21 5.22 9.04 9.93
CA ASN A 21 4.04 9.46 10.68
C ASN A 21 3.48 8.31 11.53
N ALA A 22 3.48 7.07 11.05
CA ALA A 22 3.07 5.92 11.87
C ALA A 22 3.88 5.83 13.18
N LYS A 23 5.19 6.13 13.14
CA LYS A 23 6.03 6.21 14.34
C LYS A 23 5.50 7.19 15.38
N LYS A 24 5.00 8.35 14.96
CA LYS A 24 4.52 9.41 15.88
C LYS A 24 3.28 9.00 16.67
N TYR A 25 2.45 8.13 16.10
CA TYR A 25 1.19 7.70 16.70
C TYR A 25 1.28 6.32 17.37
N ALA A 26 2.44 5.68 17.29
CA ALA A 26 2.65 4.38 17.92
C ALA A 26 2.83 4.52 19.44
N THR A 27 2.16 3.66 20.20
CA THR A 27 2.34 3.58 21.66
C THR A 27 3.75 3.14 22.01
N GLU A 28 4.30 2.20 21.23
CA GLU A 28 5.63 1.61 21.42
C GLU A 28 6.44 1.69 20.11
N PRO A 29 7.00 2.87 19.76
CA PRO A 29 7.68 3.07 18.47
C PRO A 29 8.85 2.14 18.21
N GLY A 30 9.54 1.68 19.26
CA GLY A 30 10.69 0.75 19.16
C GLY A 30 10.31 -0.68 18.74
N TYR A 31 9.04 -1.03 18.79
CA TYR A 31 8.52 -2.36 18.41
C TYR A 31 7.91 -2.40 17.02
N ILE A 32 8.07 -1.35 16.23
CA ILE A 32 7.56 -1.31 14.84
C ILE A 32 8.70 -1.69 13.89
N LYS A 33 8.38 -2.59 12.95
CA LYS A 33 9.20 -2.83 11.77
C LYS A 33 8.52 -2.19 10.55
N TYR A 34 9.29 -1.41 9.82
CA TYR A 34 8.82 -0.61 8.69
C TYR A 34 9.21 -1.28 7.38
N TYR A 35 8.27 -1.42 6.47
CA TYR A 35 8.47 -1.98 5.15
C TYR A 35 8.03 -0.94 4.12
N GLY A 36 8.84 -0.72 3.11
CA GLY A 36 8.52 0.24 2.07
C GLY A 36 9.09 -0.12 0.73
N GLN A 37 8.41 0.28 -0.32
CA GLN A 37 8.86 0.16 -1.69
C GLN A 37 8.68 1.46 -2.45
N GLU A 38 9.63 1.78 -3.32
CA GLU A 38 9.60 2.97 -4.16
C GLU A 38 10.24 2.66 -5.52
N LEU A 39 9.52 3.00 -6.59
CA LEU A 39 9.98 2.77 -7.96
C LEU A 39 11.12 3.71 -8.34
N ASN A 40 11.02 4.99 -7.99
CA ASN A 40 12.01 5.99 -8.33
C ASN A 40 13.24 5.91 -7.42
N THR A 41 14.41 5.64 -7.98
CA THR A 41 15.65 5.44 -7.23
C THR A 41 16.05 6.67 -6.40
N SER A 42 15.89 7.87 -6.94
CA SER A 42 16.23 9.10 -6.21
C SER A 42 15.32 9.30 -5.00
N THR A 43 14.03 9.07 -5.18
CA THR A 43 13.02 9.13 -4.10
C THR A 43 13.23 8.02 -3.08
N TYR A 44 13.59 6.81 -3.52
CA TYR A 44 13.97 5.71 -2.64
C TYR A 44 15.18 6.07 -1.75
N ASN A 45 16.22 6.68 -2.33
CA ASN A 45 17.38 7.13 -1.56
C ASN A 45 17.01 8.24 -0.56
N LEU A 46 16.09 9.13 -0.93
CA LEU A 46 15.55 10.14 -0.01
C LEU A 46 14.82 9.48 1.17
N ALA A 47 13.99 8.47 0.91
CA ALA A 47 13.31 7.73 1.96
C ALA A 47 14.30 7.08 2.94
N ARG A 48 15.34 6.43 2.43
CA ARG A 48 16.41 5.84 3.26
C ARG A 48 17.08 6.90 4.17
N MET A 49 17.39 8.05 3.61
CA MET A 49 17.97 9.15 4.36
C MET A 49 17.01 9.66 5.44
N ASN A 50 15.74 9.83 5.11
CA ASN A 50 14.72 10.26 6.06
C ASN A 50 14.55 9.26 7.21
N MET A 51 14.48 7.96 6.91
CA MET A 51 14.40 6.92 7.94
C MET A 51 15.60 6.98 8.90
N PHE A 52 16.80 7.11 8.35
CA PHE A 52 18.02 7.25 9.15
C PHE A 52 17.99 8.51 10.04
N LEU A 53 17.65 9.67 9.48
CA LEU A 53 17.61 10.94 10.22
C LEU A 53 16.55 10.93 11.34
N HIS A 54 15.50 10.13 11.20
CA HIS A 54 14.45 9.97 12.21
C HIS A 54 14.73 8.80 13.18
N GLY A 55 15.94 8.25 13.17
CA GLY A 55 16.37 7.23 14.11
C GLY A 55 15.69 5.87 13.93
N ILE A 56 15.29 5.53 12.71
CA ILE A 56 14.86 4.16 12.39
C ILE A 56 16.11 3.36 12.10
N THR A 57 16.36 2.36 12.94
CA THR A 57 17.57 1.54 12.82
C THR A 57 17.46 0.55 11.63
N PRO A 58 18.59 0.10 11.05
CA PRO A 58 18.56 -0.81 9.91
C PRO A 58 17.78 -2.11 10.15
N GLU A 59 17.83 -2.65 11.34
CA GLU A 59 17.09 -3.88 11.71
C GLU A 59 15.58 -3.67 11.81
N ASN A 60 15.12 -2.43 11.92
CA ASN A 60 13.72 -2.07 12.02
C ASN A 60 13.12 -1.56 10.69
N GLN A 61 13.87 -1.65 9.60
CA GLN A 61 13.38 -1.24 8.28
C GLN A 61 13.81 -2.21 7.17
N VAL A 62 12.91 -2.43 6.23
CA VAL A 62 13.17 -3.15 4.98
C VAL A 62 12.63 -2.29 3.85
N LEU A 63 13.52 -1.59 3.18
CA LEU A 63 13.16 -0.70 2.08
C LEU A 63 13.72 -1.24 0.77
N ARG A 64 12.92 -1.24 -0.29
CA ARG A 64 13.32 -1.75 -1.61
C ARG A 64 13.03 -0.74 -2.71
N ASN A 65 13.93 -0.69 -3.69
CA ASN A 65 13.72 0.04 -4.92
C ASN A 65 13.23 -0.91 -6.01
N GLY A 66 11.98 -0.75 -6.43
CA GLY A 66 11.39 -1.61 -7.46
C GLY A 66 9.92 -1.29 -7.71
N ASP A 67 9.38 -1.93 -8.73
CA ASP A 67 7.97 -1.79 -9.10
C ASP A 67 7.11 -2.75 -8.27
N THR A 68 6.33 -2.20 -7.39
CA THR A 68 5.41 -2.93 -6.50
C THR A 68 4.43 -3.80 -7.28
N LEU A 69 3.88 -3.30 -8.36
CA LEU A 69 2.86 -4.02 -9.11
C LEU A 69 3.45 -5.15 -9.95
N ASP A 70 4.64 -4.94 -10.56
CA ASP A 70 5.30 -5.94 -11.38
C ASP A 70 6.15 -6.91 -10.54
N GLY A 71 6.70 -6.46 -9.42
CA GLY A 71 7.66 -7.23 -8.62
C GLY A 71 7.07 -8.07 -7.48
N ASP A 72 5.80 -7.86 -7.13
CA ASP A 72 5.14 -8.54 -6.00
C ASP A 72 6.03 -8.66 -4.74
N TRP A 73 6.66 -7.58 -4.36
CA TRP A 73 7.33 -7.51 -3.08
C TRP A 73 6.31 -7.13 -1.99
N PRO A 74 6.42 -7.59 -0.74
CA PRO A 74 7.56 -8.31 -0.14
C PRO A 74 7.51 -9.83 -0.34
N THR A 75 8.68 -10.41 -0.54
CA THR A 75 8.87 -11.85 -0.68
C THR A 75 9.99 -12.34 0.23
N GLY A 76 9.86 -13.57 0.76
CA GLY A 76 10.91 -14.23 1.54
C GLY A 76 11.11 -13.72 2.97
N GLU A 77 10.34 -12.70 3.39
CA GLU A 77 10.28 -12.16 4.76
C GLU A 77 8.82 -12.15 5.25
N GLU A 78 8.46 -11.20 6.12
CA GLU A 78 7.05 -10.98 6.48
C GLU A 78 6.31 -10.47 5.24
N THR A 79 5.30 -11.19 4.81
CA THR A 79 4.49 -10.88 3.62
C THR A 79 3.13 -10.29 3.97
N ASP A 80 2.70 -10.44 5.22
CA ASP A 80 1.43 -9.93 5.73
C ASP A 80 1.69 -8.95 6.88
N PHE A 81 1.07 -7.79 6.79
CA PHE A 81 1.35 -6.67 7.69
C PHE A 81 0.17 -6.34 8.60
N ASN A 82 0.48 -5.82 9.79
CA ASN A 82 -0.54 -5.32 10.71
C ASN A 82 -1.19 -4.04 10.19
N MET A 83 -0.43 -3.22 9.47
CA MET A 83 -0.91 -1.97 8.91
C MET A 83 -0.34 -1.76 7.51
N VAL A 84 -1.20 -1.38 6.57
CA VAL A 84 -0.80 -0.94 5.24
C VAL A 84 -1.25 0.52 5.06
N LEU A 85 -0.31 1.39 4.76
CA LEU A 85 -0.54 2.82 4.54
C LEU A 85 -0.05 3.18 3.15
N MET A 86 -0.87 3.83 2.32
CA MET A 86 -0.38 4.26 1.03
C MET A 86 -1.10 5.49 0.47
N ASN A 87 -0.32 6.28 -0.26
CA ASN A 87 -0.79 7.34 -1.13
C ASN A 87 -0.21 7.09 -2.52
N PRO A 88 -0.80 6.17 -3.30
CA PRO A 88 -0.26 5.78 -4.59
C PRO A 88 -0.35 6.92 -5.61
N PRO A 89 0.47 6.90 -6.68
CA PRO A 89 0.37 7.87 -7.75
C PRO A 89 -0.99 7.72 -8.46
N TYR A 90 -1.78 8.81 -8.47
CA TYR A 90 -3.14 8.78 -8.99
C TYR A 90 -3.18 8.45 -10.48
N SER A 91 -4.03 7.50 -10.84
CA SER A 91 -4.22 7.07 -12.22
C SER A 91 -2.92 6.74 -12.95
N ALA A 92 -1.96 6.18 -12.25
CA ALA A 92 -0.72 5.73 -12.85
C ALA A 92 -0.97 4.61 -13.88
N LYS A 93 -0.13 4.57 -14.90
CA LYS A 93 -0.12 3.45 -15.84
C LYS A 93 0.64 2.28 -15.22
N TRP A 94 0.22 1.07 -15.55
CA TRP A 94 0.89 -0.17 -15.18
C TRP A 94 0.82 -1.18 -16.30
N SER A 95 1.56 -2.28 -16.20
CA SER A 95 1.67 -3.26 -17.29
C SER A 95 0.33 -3.95 -17.60
N ALA A 96 -0.44 -4.31 -16.57
CA ALA A 96 -1.74 -4.99 -16.68
C ALA A 96 -1.74 -6.13 -17.71
N THR A 97 -0.65 -6.92 -17.73
CA THR A 97 -0.54 -8.07 -18.65
C THR A 97 -1.50 -9.18 -18.24
N ALA A 98 -1.92 -10.00 -19.19
CA ALA A 98 -2.88 -11.08 -18.93
C ALA A 98 -2.41 -12.07 -17.86
N GLY A 99 -1.10 -12.23 -17.66
CA GLY A 99 -0.53 -13.07 -16.62
C GLY A 99 -0.95 -12.67 -15.20
N PHE A 100 -1.27 -11.40 -14.97
CA PHE A 100 -1.77 -10.95 -13.66
C PHE A 100 -3.17 -11.49 -13.30
N LEU A 101 -3.92 -12.07 -14.25
CA LEU A 101 -5.15 -12.79 -13.91
C LEU A 101 -4.89 -14.08 -13.11
N GLN A 102 -3.66 -14.59 -13.14
CA GLN A 102 -3.22 -15.75 -12.36
C GLN A 102 -2.47 -15.34 -11.08
N ASP A 103 -2.18 -14.05 -10.90
CA ASP A 103 -1.53 -13.52 -9.72
C ASP A 103 -2.51 -13.51 -8.54
N GLU A 104 -2.10 -14.08 -7.41
CA GLU A 104 -2.96 -14.25 -6.23
C GLU A 104 -3.53 -12.92 -5.71
N ARG A 105 -2.84 -11.80 -5.94
CA ARG A 105 -3.34 -10.47 -5.57
C ARG A 105 -4.62 -10.09 -6.32
N PHE A 106 -4.81 -10.61 -7.54
CA PHE A 106 -5.86 -10.15 -8.46
C PHE A 106 -6.79 -11.27 -8.94
N SER A 107 -6.37 -12.53 -8.86
CA SER A 107 -7.07 -13.69 -9.45
C SER A 107 -8.53 -13.82 -8.98
N ASP A 108 -8.77 -13.56 -7.69
CA ASP A 108 -10.12 -13.66 -7.11
C ASP A 108 -11.12 -12.66 -7.70
N TYR A 109 -10.64 -11.59 -8.30
CA TYR A 109 -11.51 -10.55 -8.85
C TYR A 109 -11.96 -10.84 -10.28
N GLY A 110 -11.26 -11.72 -11.02
CA GLY A 110 -11.58 -12.15 -12.38
C GLY A 110 -11.43 -11.07 -13.45
N VAL A 111 -10.98 -9.88 -13.08
CA VAL A 111 -10.65 -8.76 -13.97
C VAL A 111 -9.50 -7.97 -13.36
N LEU A 112 -8.71 -7.32 -14.23
CA LEU A 112 -7.63 -6.44 -13.80
C LEU A 112 -8.08 -4.98 -13.80
N ALA A 113 -7.46 -4.16 -12.95
CA ALA A 113 -7.55 -2.72 -13.06
C ALA A 113 -7.10 -2.26 -14.45
N PRO A 114 -7.70 -1.19 -15.02
CA PRO A 114 -7.33 -0.71 -16.34
C PRO A 114 -5.83 -0.37 -16.43
N LYS A 115 -5.20 -0.70 -17.56
CA LYS A 115 -3.78 -0.39 -17.82
C LYS A 115 -3.43 1.09 -17.63
N SER A 116 -4.38 1.97 -17.87
CA SER A 116 -4.23 3.42 -17.72
C SER A 116 -4.48 3.94 -16.31
N LYS A 117 -4.92 3.08 -15.37
CA LYS A 117 -5.34 3.48 -14.01
C LYS A 117 -5.09 2.35 -13.03
N ALA A 118 -3.93 2.36 -12.40
CA ALA A 118 -3.51 1.35 -11.43
C ALA A 118 -4.15 1.50 -10.04
N ASP A 119 -5.07 2.44 -9.86
CA ASP A 119 -5.65 2.77 -8.55
C ASP A 119 -6.12 1.51 -7.79
N TYR A 120 -6.93 0.68 -8.45
CA TYR A 120 -7.38 -0.59 -7.86
C TYR A 120 -6.31 -1.67 -7.78
N ALA A 121 -5.29 -1.64 -8.64
CA ALA A 121 -4.17 -2.59 -8.53
C ALA A 121 -3.39 -2.35 -7.24
N PHE A 122 -3.10 -1.10 -6.88
CA PHE A 122 -2.50 -0.75 -5.60
C PHE A 122 -3.39 -1.12 -4.41
N LEU A 123 -4.68 -0.88 -4.50
CA LEU A 123 -5.62 -1.25 -3.44
C LEU A 123 -5.62 -2.76 -3.21
N LEU A 124 -5.70 -3.55 -4.26
CA LEU A 124 -5.71 -5.02 -4.17
C LEU A 124 -4.36 -5.56 -3.67
N HIS A 125 -3.24 -4.97 -4.11
CA HIS A 125 -1.92 -5.32 -3.59
C HIS A 125 -1.84 -5.09 -2.07
N GLY A 126 -2.30 -3.94 -1.61
CA GLY A 126 -2.31 -3.65 -0.17
C GLY A 126 -3.20 -4.59 0.64
N LEU A 127 -4.37 -4.95 0.11
CA LEU A 127 -5.29 -5.90 0.75
C LEU A 127 -4.70 -7.31 0.81
N TYR A 128 -4.02 -7.75 -0.24
CA TYR A 128 -3.37 -9.07 -0.28
C TYR A 128 -2.30 -9.21 0.81
N HIS A 129 -1.56 -8.14 1.08
CA HIS A 129 -0.52 -8.10 2.10
C HIS A 129 -1.02 -7.67 3.50
N LEU A 130 -2.32 -7.62 3.72
CA LEU A 130 -2.89 -7.23 5.00
C LEU A 130 -3.25 -8.45 5.84
N LYS A 131 -2.79 -8.51 7.09
CA LYS A 131 -3.22 -9.56 8.04
C LYS A 131 -4.73 -9.52 8.24
N SER A 132 -5.33 -10.65 8.59
CA SER A 132 -6.78 -10.78 8.81
C SER A 132 -7.33 -9.81 9.86
N ASN A 133 -6.51 -9.41 10.82
CA ASN A 133 -6.83 -8.41 11.86
C ASN A 133 -6.11 -7.07 11.61
N GLY A 134 -5.56 -6.88 10.42
CA GLY A 134 -4.83 -5.68 10.04
C GLY A 134 -5.75 -4.54 9.63
N THR A 135 -5.17 -3.35 9.53
CA THR A 135 -5.87 -2.14 9.07
C THR A 135 -5.13 -1.53 7.90
N MET A 136 -5.87 -1.13 6.86
CA MET A 136 -5.32 -0.43 5.72
C MET A 136 -5.94 0.96 5.57
N ALA A 137 -5.10 1.95 5.30
CA ALA A 137 -5.51 3.28 4.87
C ALA A 137 -4.88 3.62 3.52
N ILE A 138 -5.70 3.98 2.56
CA ILE A 138 -5.27 4.34 1.21
C ILE A 138 -5.95 5.63 0.76
N VAL A 139 -5.17 6.52 0.16
CA VAL A 139 -5.68 7.74 -0.47
C VAL A 139 -5.84 7.49 -1.96
N LEU A 140 -7.04 7.64 -2.47
CA LEU A 140 -7.38 7.38 -3.88
C LEU A 140 -8.12 8.55 -4.49
N PRO A 141 -8.03 8.74 -5.83
CA PRO A 141 -8.82 9.76 -6.50
C PRO A 141 -10.33 9.43 -6.43
N HIS A 142 -11.14 10.46 -6.28
CA HIS A 142 -12.60 10.32 -6.11
C HIS A 142 -13.27 9.45 -7.20
N GLY A 143 -12.72 9.46 -8.43
CA GLY A 143 -13.21 8.64 -9.55
C GLY A 143 -13.34 7.14 -9.26
N VAL A 144 -12.55 6.57 -8.33
CA VAL A 144 -12.62 5.14 -7.99
C VAL A 144 -14.01 4.74 -7.46
N LEU A 145 -14.77 5.68 -6.91
CA LEU A 145 -16.08 5.41 -6.32
C LEU A 145 -17.18 5.17 -7.35
N PHE A 146 -17.02 5.68 -8.58
CA PHE A 146 -18.10 5.65 -9.58
C PHE A 146 -17.71 5.18 -10.97
N ARG A 147 -16.41 5.04 -11.28
CA ARG A 147 -15.99 4.47 -12.57
C ARG A 147 -16.51 3.05 -12.73
N GLY A 148 -17.01 2.73 -13.91
CA GLY A 148 -17.63 1.45 -14.25
C GLY A 148 -16.62 0.41 -14.77
N ALA A 149 -17.10 -0.50 -15.62
CA ALA A 149 -16.34 -1.58 -16.25
C ALA A 149 -15.54 -2.44 -15.23
N ALA A 150 -14.26 -2.68 -15.47
CA ALA A 150 -13.42 -3.51 -14.59
C ALA A 150 -13.36 -2.98 -13.14
N GLU A 151 -13.22 -1.66 -12.97
CA GLU A 151 -13.18 -1.05 -11.63
C GLU A 151 -14.50 -1.24 -10.89
N GLY A 152 -15.65 -1.16 -11.59
CA GLY A 152 -16.97 -1.45 -11.01
C GLY A 152 -17.10 -2.88 -10.50
N LYS A 153 -16.58 -3.86 -11.26
CA LYS A 153 -16.60 -5.28 -10.86
C LYS A 153 -15.72 -5.54 -9.63
N ILE A 154 -14.53 -4.96 -9.57
CA ILE A 154 -13.63 -5.07 -8.42
C ILE A 154 -14.31 -4.44 -7.19
N ARG A 155 -14.85 -3.23 -7.32
CA ARG A 155 -15.54 -2.53 -6.24
C ARG A 155 -16.73 -3.32 -5.70
N GLU A 156 -17.56 -3.91 -6.58
CA GLU A 156 -18.69 -4.74 -6.16
C GLU A 156 -18.24 -5.93 -5.31
N LYS A 157 -17.18 -6.62 -5.72
CA LYS A 157 -16.64 -7.74 -4.95
C LYS A 157 -16.11 -7.30 -3.57
N LEU A 158 -15.37 -6.19 -3.51
CA LEU A 158 -14.87 -5.64 -2.27
C LEU A 158 -16.00 -5.26 -1.29
N LEU A 159 -17.06 -4.64 -1.79
CA LEU A 159 -18.22 -4.27 -0.97
C LEU A 159 -18.99 -5.50 -0.48
N ARG A 160 -19.16 -6.51 -1.33
CA ARG A 160 -19.82 -7.78 -0.92
C ARG A 160 -19.01 -8.55 0.12
N ALA A 161 -17.69 -8.48 0.07
CA ALA A 161 -16.81 -9.11 1.05
C ALA A 161 -16.78 -8.37 2.40
N GLY A 162 -17.36 -7.17 2.50
CA GLY A 162 -17.39 -6.38 3.74
C GLY A 162 -16.02 -5.88 4.19
N THR A 163 -15.02 -5.89 3.31
CA THR A 163 -13.64 -5.50 3.63
C THR A 163 -13.42 -4.00 3.71
N VAL A 164 -14.37 -3.20 3.26
CA VAL A 164 -14.20 -1.74 3.15
C VAL A 164 -15.13 -1.01 4.10
N SER A 165 -14.54 -0.27 5.04
CA SER A 165 -15.21 0.80 5.78
C SER A 165 -14.78 2.14 5.17
N TYR A 166 -15.73 2.99 4.82
CA TYR A 166 -15.47 4.25 4.12
C TYR A 166 -15.49 5.44 5.07
N THR A 167 -14.39 6.20 5.04
CA THR A 167 -14.31 7.50 5.69
C THR A 167 -14.05 8.57 4.64
N HIS A 168 -14.93 9.54 4.49
CA HIS A 168 -14.76 10.65 3.56
C HIS A 168 -14.03 11.81 4.25
N LEU A 169 -12.82 12.10 3.82
CA LEU A 169 -12.15 13.35 4.11
C LEU A 169 -12.58 14.37 3.05
N ARG A 170 -13.37 15.36 3.42
CA ARG A 170 -13.56 16.53 2.55
C ARG A 170 -12.22 17.23 2.41
N ALA A 171 -11.75 17.43 1.18
CA ALA A 171 -10.71 18.40 0.95
C ALA A 171 -11.22 19.76 1.43
N HIS A 172 -10.49 20.41 2.31
CA HIS A 172 -10.72 21.82 2.59
C HIS A 172 -10.44 22.57 1.27
N GLU A 173 -11.50 23.10 0.69
CA GLU A 173 -11.35 24.13 -0.34
C GLU A 173 -10.69 25.33 0.37
N THR A 174 -9.40 25.51 0.10
CA THR A 174 -8.74 26.78 0.40
C THR A 174 -9.24 27.76 -0.64
N GLY A 175 -10.19 28.60 -0.23
CA GLY A 175 -10.58 29.78 -1.00
C GLY A 175 -9.48 30.83 -1.03
#